data_31d3629850c252cf9ad7bcc416e367f3
#
_entry.id   31d3629850c252cf9ad7bcc416e367f3
#
_cell.length_a   1.000
_cell.length_b   1.000
_cell.length_c   1.000
_cell.angle_alpha   90.00
_cell.angle_beta   90.00
_cell.angle_gamma   90.00
#
_symmetry.space_group_name_H-M   'P 1'
#
loop_
_entity.id
_entity.type
_entity.pdbx_description
1 polymer ?
#
loop_
_entity_poly.entity_id
_entity_poly.type
_entity_poly.pdbx_seq_one_letter_code
_entity_poly.pdbx_strand_id
1 'polypeptide(L)'
;IDEALERGVKDFIGGNCTVSLMLMGLGGLFRAGLVEWATSMTYQAASGAGAPNMRELLAQMGVLHGAASELLADPASAVLEIDRRVTEALRSGDLPVNEFGYPLAGSLLPWIDREVEDGQSREEWKGYAETNKILGSSNPIPIDGICVRVGAMRCHSQALTIKLNKDMPIADIENLLANDNEWVELVPNTKADTLAKLTPAYASGTLRVPVGRVRKMKMGGQYLSAFTCGDQLLWGAAEPLRRMLRILQQRS
;
A
#
# COMPACT_ATOMS: atom_id res chain seq x y z
N ILE A 1 19.97 -12.94 -10.86
CA ILE A 1 20.04 -12.20 -12.13
C ILE A 1 21.08 -12.87 -13.04
N ASP A 2 22.28 -13.15 -12.56
CA ASP A 2 23.37 -13.71 -13.36
C ASP A 2 22.97 -15.07 -13.98
N GLU A 3 22.44 -15.99 -13.19
CA GLU A 3 21.87 -17.26 -13.66
C GLU A 3 20.75 -17.06 -14.69
N ALA A 4 19.90 -16.04 -14.50
CA ALA A 4 18.83 -15.74 -15.46
C ALA A 4 19.40 -15.25 -16.80
N LEU A 5 20.44 -14.42 -16.76
CA LEU A 5 21.13 -13.93 -17.95
C LEU A 5 21.87 -15.07 -18.68
N GLU A 6 22.57 -15.95 -17.96
CA GLU A 6 23.22 -17.13 -18.52
C GLU A 6 22.23 -18.06 -19.22
N ARG A 7 21.00 -18.14 -18.70
CA ARG A 7 19.89 -18.91 -19.31
C ARG A 7 19.21 -18.16 -20.47
N GLY A 8 19.66 -16.98 -20.84
CA GLY A 8 19.13 -16.19 -21.95
C GLY A 8 17.79 -15.52 -21.67
N VAL A 9 17.45 -15.29 -20.38
CA VAL A 9 16.24 -14.53 -20.00
C VAL A 9 16.38 -13.08 -20.46
N LYS A 10 15.39 -12.57 -21.17
CA LYS A 10 15.34 -11.21 -21.72
C LYS A 10 14.27 -10.34 -21.09
N ASP A 11 13.24 -10.95 -20.49
CA ASP A 11 12.09 -10.25 -19.94
C ASP A 11 12.21 -10.18 -18.41
N PHE A 12 12.24 -8.96 -17.87
CA PHE A 12 12.31 -8.67 -16.44
C PHE A 12 11.08 -7.87 -16.03
N ILE A 13 10.30 -8.42 -15.13
CA ILE A 13 9.03 -7.86 -14.66
C ILE A 13 9.18 -7.41 -13.21
N GLY A 14 8.72 -6.20 -12.88
CA GLY A 14 8.64 -5.72 -11.50
C GLY A 14 7.63 -6.53 -10.70
N GLY A 15 7.90 -6.69 -9.39
CA GLY A 15 6.96 -7.33 -8.47
C GLY A 15 5.69 -6.49 -8.26
N ASN A 16 4.68 -7.11 -7.65
CA ASN A 16 3.47 -6.41 -7.23
C ASN A 16 3.78 -5.21 -6.35
N CYS A 17 3.04 -4.12 -6.53
CA CYS A 17 3.33 -2.84 -5.87
C CYS A 17 3.22 -2.90 -4.34
N THR A 18 2.19 -3.57 -3.80
CA THR A 18 2.01 -3.70 -2.34
C THR A 18 3.01 -4.69 -1.74
N VAL A 19 3.31 -5.78 -2.43
CA VAL A 19 4.35 -6.74 -2.02
C VAL A 19 5.72 -6.06 -1.97
N SER A 20 6.07 -5.30 -3.00
CA SER A 20 7.34 -4.56 -3.06
C SER A 20 7.47 -3.58 -1.88
N LEU A 21 6.42 -2.80 -1.60
CA LEU A 21 6.42 -1.84 -0.47
C LEU A 21 6.48 -2.53 0.89
N MET A 22 5.77 -3.64 1.08
CA MET A 22 5.84 -4.44 2.30
C MET A 22 7.25 -5.00 2.52
N LEU A 23 7.83 -5.60 1.51
CA LEU A 23 9.18 -6.17 1.57
C LEU A 23 10.25 -5.10 1.78
N MET A 24 10.08 -3.90 1.21
CA MET A 24 10.98 -2.79 1.49
C MET A 24 10.83 -2.29 2.92
N GLY A 25 9.59 -2.09 3.38
CA GLY A 25 9.32 -1.55 4.72
C GLY A 25 9.68 -2.52 5.85
N LEU A 26 9.51 -3.82 5.65
CA LEU A 26 9.76 -4.87 6.65
C LEU A 26 11.01 -5.71 6.35
N GLY A 27 11.81 -5.33 5.36
CA GLY A 27 12.94 -6.13 4.87
C GLY A 27 13.89 -6.61 5.95
N GLY A 28 14.20 -5.77 6.94
CA GLY A 28 15.05 -6.13 8.07
C GLY A 28 14.51 -7.31 8.90
N LEU A 29 13.19 -7.38 9.08
CA LEU A 29 12.57 -8.50 9.80
C LEU A 29 12.58 -9.79 8.98
N PHE A 30 12.30 -9.70 7.68
CA PHE A 30 12.34 -10.85 6.77
C PHE A 30 13.77 -11.41 6.64
N ARG A 31 14.77 -10.55 6.42
CA ARG A 31 16.18 -10.98 6.31
C ARG A 31 16.73 -11.57 7.61
N ALA A 32 16.26 -11.09 8.75
CA ALA A 32 16.62 -11.67 10.05
C ALA A 32 15.88 -12.98 10.35
N GLY A 33 15.00 -13.46 9.46
CA GLY A 33 14.22 -14.69 9.65
C GLY A 33 13.24 -14.62 10.84
N LEU A 34 12.75 -13.44 11.17
CA LEU A 34 11.94 -13.21 12.38
C LEU A 34 10.43 -13.32 12.13
N VAL A 35 9.98 -13.23 10.88
CA VAL A 35 8.57 -13.26 10.55
C VAL A 35 8.06 -14.70 10.48
N GLU A 36 7.15 -15.06 11.38
CA GLU A 36 6.44 -16.35 11.34
C GLU A 36 5.27 -16.28 10.35
N TRP A 37 4.46 -15.22 10.42
CA TRP A 37 3.44 -14.87 9.45
C TRP A 37 3.12 -13.38 9.53
N ALA A 38 2.45 -12.84 8.51
CA ALA A 38 1.94 -11.47 8.56
C ALA A 38 0.58 -11.35 7.88
N THR A 39 -0.24 -10.38 8.34
CA THR A 39 -1.37 -9.88 7.57
C THR A 39 -1.06 -8.50 7.03
N SER A 40 -1.46 -8.25 5.79
CA SER A 40 -1.31 -6.96 5.12
C SER A 40 -2.67 -6.45 4.65
N MET A 41 -3.29 -5.58 5.44
CA MET A 41 -4.48 -4.85 5.02
C MET A 41 -4.03 -3.65 4.19
N THR A 42 -4.30 -3.65 2.87
CA THR A 42 -3.79 -2.62 1.98
C THR A 42 -4.82 -1.55 1.70
N TYR A 43 -4.39 -0.29 1.65
CA TYR A 43 -5.16 0.87 1.22
C TYR A 43 -4.53 1.40 -0.06
N GLN A 44 -5.07 0.94 -1.20
CA GLN A 44 -4.44 1.14 -2.49
C GLN A 44 -4.98 2.35 -3.23
N ALA A 45 -4.07 3.21 -3.65
CA ALA A 45 -4.37 4.41 -4.43
C ALA A 45 -4.90 4.10 -5.84
N ALA A 46 -5.62 5.06 -6.41
CA ALA A 46 -6.15 4.99 -7.78
C ALA A 46 -5.07 4.75 -8.84
N SER A 47 -3.85 5.25 -8.62
CA SER A 47 -2.72 5.07 -9.55
C SER A 47 -2.39 3.60 -9.85
N GLY A 48 -2.65 2.69 -8.90
CA GLY A 48 -2.46 1.25 -9.11
C GLY A 48 -3.40 0.64 -10.13
N ALA A 49 -4.51 1.31 -10.45
CA ALA A 49 -5.43 0.93 -11.51
C ALA A 49 -5.14 1.63 -12.85
N GLY A 50 -4.33 2.70 -12.85
CA GLY A 50 -3.91 3.39 -14.05
C GLY A 50 -4.32 4.86 -14.13
N ALA A 51 -3.84 5.56 -15.14
CA ALA A 51 -4.11 6.99 -15.34
C ALA A 51 -5.60 7.32 -15.59
N PRO A 52 -6.38 6.54 -16.36
CA PRO A 52 -7.81 6.76 -16.50
C PRO A 52 -8.53 6.75 -15.14
N ASN A 53 -8.23 5.78 -14.29
CA ASN A 53 -8.80 5.65 -12.95
C ASN A 53 -8.44 6.84 -12.03
N MET A 54 -7.22 7.38 -12.13
CA MET A 54 -6.84 8.58 -11.40
C MET A 54 -7.68 9.80 -11.84
N ARG A 55 -7.93 9.94 -13.14
CA ARG A 55 -8.77 11.01 -13.70
C ARG A 55 -10.23 10.86 -13.25
N GLU A 56 -10.74 9.64 -13.28
CA GLU A 56 -12.10 9.34 -12.83
C GLU A 56 -12.29 9.67 -11.34
N LEU A 57 -11.35 9.29 -10.48
CA LEU A 57 -11.37 9.65 -9.06
C LEU A 57 -11.48 11.17 -8.85
N LEU A 58 -10.69 11.96 -9.59
CA LEU A 58 -10.75 13.42 -9.50
C LEU A 58 -12.07 13.97 -10.02
N ALA A 59 -12.62 13.40 -11.09
CA ALA A 59 -13.92 13.78 -11.61
C ALA A 59 -15.04 13.48 -10.58
N GLN A 60 -15.01 12.31 -9.95
CA GLN A 60 -15.93 11.95 -8.87
C GLN A 60 -15.84 12.93 -7.68
N MET A 61 -14.63 13.30 -7.24
CA MET A 61 -14.42 14.30 -6.20
C MET A 61 -15.03 15.65 -6.58
N GLY A 62 -14.90 16.05 -7.84
CA GLY A 62 -15.51 17.28 -8.37
C GLY A 62 -17.05 17.24 -8.33
N VAL A 63 -17.67 16.13 -8.69
CA VAL A 63 -19.12 15.96 -8.62
C VAL A 63 -19.62 16.04 -7.18
N LEU A 64 -18.96 15.35 -6.24
CA LEU A 64 -19.34 15.39 -4.82
C LEU A 64 -19.21 16.79 -4.23
N HIS A 65 -18.10 17.48 -4.53
CA HIS A 65 -17.92 18.87 -4.12
C HIS A 65 -18.99 19.78 -4.72
N GLY A 66 -19.29 19.63 -6.02
CA GLY A 66 -20.31 20.42 -6.72
C GLY A 66 -21.71 20.24 -6.11
N ALA A 67 -22.07 19.01 -5.72
CA ALA A 67 -23.37 18.72 -5.10
C ALA A 67 -23.61 19.46 -3.76
N ALA A 68 -22.55 19.83 -3.06
CA ALA A 68 -22.62 20.50 -1.76
C ALA A 68 -22.08 21.94 -1.77
N SER A 69 -21.60 22.45 -2.90
CA SER A 69 -20.84 23.72 -2.97
C SER A 69 -21.58 24.94 -2.44
N GLU A 70 -22.87 25.07 -2.74
CA GLU A 70 -23.70 26.19 -2.25
C GLU A 70 -23.87 26.14 -0.72
N LEU A 71 -24.10 24.93 -0.18
CA LEU A 71 -24.22 24.73 1.27
C LEU A 71 -22.88 24.97 1.99
N LEU A 72 -21.77 24.58 1.38
CA LEU A 72 -20.43 24.81 1.92
C LEU A 72 -20.04 26.30 1.94
N ALA A 73 -20.61 27.11 1.05
CA ALA A 73 -20.39 28.55 1.01
C ALA A 73 -21.11 29.30 2.15
N ASP A 74 -22.16 28.72 2.72
CA ASP A 74 -22.90 29.29 3.85
C ASP A 74 -22.54 28.59 5.16
N PRO A 75 -21.81 29.26 6.08
CA PRO A 75 -21.43 28.70 7.39
C PRO A 75 -22.64 28.30 8.27
N ALA A 76 -23.84 28.80 7.97
CA ALA A 76 -25.07 28.45 8.70
C ALA A 76 -25.74 27.17 8.18
N SER A 77 -25.25 26.61 7.08
CA SER A 77 -25.77 25.36 6.52
C SER A 77 -25.64 24.20 7.50
N ALA A 78 -26.71 23.42 7.65
CA ALA A 78 -26.70 22.24 8.50
C ALA A 78 -25.82 21.14 7.89
N VAL A 79 -24.89 20.59 8.67
CA VAL A 79 -23.98 19.51 8.23
C VAL A 79 -24.73 18.28 7.70
N LEU A 80 -25.90 17.96 8.26
CA LEU A 80 -26.73 16.83 7.80
C LEU A 80 -27.34 17.07 6.42
N GLU A 81 -27.60 18.33 6.04
CA GLU A 81 -28.05 18.64 4.68
C GLU A 81 -26.90 18.49 3.67
N ILE A 82 -25.70 18.89 4.03
CA ILE A 82 -24.48 18.64 3.24
C ILE A 82 -24.28 17.14 3.03
N ASP A 83 -24.33 16.36 4.12
CA ASP A 83 -24.21 14.90 4.07
C ASP A 83 -25.29 14.26 3.18
N ARG A 84 -26.54 14.72 3.31
CA ARG A 84 -27.66 14.24 2.47
C ARG A 84 -27.37 14.47 0.99
N ARG A 85 -26.92 15.66 0.58
CA ARG A 85 -26.59 15.99 -0.82
C ARG A 85 -25.45 15.14 -1.37
N VAL A 86 -24.38 14.96 -0.58
CA VAL A 86 -23.26 14.09 -0.96
C VAL A 86 -23.71 12.64 -1.10
N THR A 87 -24.52 12.15 -0.15
CA THR A 87 -25.04 10.78 -0.19
C THR A 87 -25.97 10.55 -1.39
N GLU A 88 -26.82 11.51 -1.72
CA GLU A 88 -27.66 11.47 -2.93
C GLU A 88 -26.81 11.42 -4.20
N ALA A 89 -25.77 12.27 -4.29
CA ALA A 89 -24.85 12.25 -5.42
C ALA A 89 -24.13 10.90 -5.56
N LEU A 90 -23.69 10.29 -4.44
CA LEU A 90 -23.07 8.95 -4.44
C LEU A 90 -24.01 7.86 -4.96
N ARG A 91 -25.33 8.00 -4.81
CA ARG A 91 -26.36 7.01 -5.15
C ARG A 91 -27.12 7.31 -6.45
N SER A 92 -26.95 8.51 -7.01
CA SER A 92 -27.73 8.97 -8.17
C SER A 92 -27.48 8.16 -9.45
N GLY A 93 -26.35 7.49 -9.57
CA GLY A 93 -25.91 6.88 -10.82
C GLY A 93 -25.24 7.85 -11.80
N ASP A 94 -25.13 9.12 -11.46
CA ASP A 94 -24.55 10.17 -12.32
C ASP A 94 -23.04 10.34 -12.13
N LEU A 95 -22.45 9.68 -11.11
CA LEU A 95 -21.02 9.69 -10.96
C LEU A 95 -20.32 8.96 -12.12
N PRO A 96 -19.21 9.50 -12.62
CA PRO A 96 -18.38 8.77 -13.58
C PRO A 96 -17.77 7.53 -12.91
N VAL A 97 -18.14 6.34 -13.36
CA VAL A 97 -17.69 5.05 -12.81
C VAL A 97 -17.20 4.08 -13.88
N ASN A 98 -16.88 4.60 -15.07
CA ASN A 98 -16.52 3.77 -16.22
C ASN A 98 -15.25 2.94 -15.99
N GLU A 99 -14.31 3.45 -15.17
CA GLU A 99 -13.01 2.83 -14.94
C GLU A 99 -13.01 1.93 -13.69
N PHE A 100 -13.68 2.35 -12.61
CA PHE A 100 -13.78 1.56 -11.38
C PHE A 100 -15.02 0.67 -11.31
N GLY A 101 -16.04 0.97 -12.09
CA GLY A 101 -17.36 0.33 -12.02
C GLY A 101 -18.23 0.78 -10.85
N TYR A 102 -17.65 1.46 -9.87
CA TYR A 102 -18.29 1.89 -8.62
C TYR A 102 -17.76 3.23 -8.12
N PRO A 103 -18.52 4.00 -7.31
CA PRO A 103 -18.04 5.20 -6.66
C PRO A 103 -16.83 4.92 -5.75
N LEU A 104 -15.74 5.64 -5.94
CA LEU A 104 -14.54 5.56 -5.10
C LEU A 104 -14.35 6.83 -4.26
N ALA A 105 -14.61 8.02 -4.82
CA ALA A 105 -14.56 9.25 -4.05
C ALA A 105 -15.62 9.22 -2.93
N GLY A 106 -15.23 9.54 -1.71
CA GLY A 106 -16.10 9.45 -0.54
C GLY A 106 -16.49 8.02 -0.12
N SER A 107 -15.85 7.00 -0.70
CA SER A 107 -16.12 5.58 -0.47
C SER A 107 -14.82 4.78 -0.47
N LEU A 108 -14.95 3.46 -0.47
CA LEU A 108 -13.87 2.51 -0.66
C LEU A 108 -14.39 1.25 -1.37
N LEU A 109 -13.50 0.51 -2.03
CA LEU A 109 -13.85 -0.75 -2.70
C LEU A 109 -12.99 -1.87 -2.12
N PRO A 110 -13.56 -2.80 -1.32
CA PRO A 110 -12.79 -3.86 -0.65
C PRO A 110 -12.56 -5.09 -1.56
N TRP A 111 -12.29 -4.84 -2.82
CA TRP A 111 -11.96 -5.84 -3.82
C TRP A 111 -11.07 -5.24 -4.92
N ILE A 112 -9.96 -5.89 -5.23
CA ILE A 112 -9.06 -5.45 -6.30
C ILE A 112 -8.69 -6.66 -7.16
N ASP A 113 -8.78 -6.51 -8.50
CA ASP A 113 -8.51 -7.58 -9.48
C ASP A 113 -9.62 -8.66 -9.47
N ARG A 114 -9.43 -9.71 -10.25
CA ARG A 114 -10.39 -10.80 -10.41
C ARG A 114 -10.41 -11.74 -9.20
N GLU A 115 -11.49 -12.48 -9.08
CA GLU A 115 -11.62 -13.58 -8.13
C GLU A 115 -10.65 -14.72 -8.47
N VAL A 116 -10.11 -15.37 -7.45
CA VAL A 116 -9.35 -16.61 -7.51
C VAL A 116 -9.95 -17.62 -6.53
N GLU A 117 -9.30 -18.76 -6.31
CA GLU A 117 -9.78 -19.80 -5.39
C GLU A 117 -9.89 -19.29 -3.94
N ASP A 118 -10.69 -19.97 -3.15
CA ASP A 118 -10.89 -19.71 -1.71
C ASP A 118 -11.45 -18.32 -1.34
N GLY A 119 -12.12 -17.64 -2.28
CA GLY A 119 -12.75 -16.35 -2.05
C GLY A 119 -11.77 -15.19 -1.96
N GLN A 120 -10.53 -15.38 -2.37
CA GLN A 120 -9.55 -14.30 -2.48
C GLN A 120 -9.68 -13.54 -3.81
N SER A 121 -9.30 -12.28 -3.79
CA SER A 121 -8.95 -11.59 -5.02
C SER A 121 -7.52 -11.97 -5.46
N ARG A 122 -7.23 -11.83 -6.75
CA ARG A 122 -5.87 -12.08 -7.26
C ARG A 122 -4.84 -11.16 -6.61
N GLU A 123 -5.22 -9.96 -6.25
CA GLU A 123 -4.33 -9.00 -5.59
C GLU A 123 -3.91 -9.50 -4.19
N GLU A 124 -4.83 -10.10 -3.46
CA GLU A 124 -4.56 -10.73 -2.15
C GLU A 124 -3.67 -11.97 -2.29
N TRP A 125 -3.98 -12.84 -3.25
CA TRP A 125 -3.18 -14.02 -3.58
C TRP A 125 -1.71 -13.66 -3.88
N LYS A 126 -1.45 -12.55 -4.59
CA LYS A 126 -0.09 -12.07 -4.86
C LYS A 126 0.70 -11.80 -3.56
N GLY A 127 0.04 -11.37 -2.51
CA GLY A 127 0.66 -11.15 -1.20
C GLY A 127 1.48 -12.35 -0.74
N TYR A 128 0.89 -13.53 -0.76
CA TYR A 128 1.58 -14.78 -0.42
C TYR A 128 2.55 -15.23 -1.51
N ALA A 129 2.07 -15.35 -2.75
CA ALA A 129 2.82 -15.97 -3.83
C ALA A 129 4.10 -15.19 -4.18
N GLU A 130 3.99 -13.87 -4.35
CA GLU A 130 5.13 -13.04 -4.75
C GLU A 130 6.10 -12.79 -3.60
N THR A 131 5.61 -12.60 -2.36
CA THR A 131 6.48 -12.48 -1.20
C THR A 131 7.43 -13.67 -1.10
N ASN A 132 6.90 -14.88 -1.11
CA ASN A 132 7.70 -16.08 -0.98
C ASN A 132 8.63 -16.32 -2.18
N LYS A 133 8.17 -15.99 -3.40
CA LYS A 133 8.99 -16.05 -4.60
C LYS A 133 10.19 -15.10 -4.53
N ILE A 134 9.96 -13.85 -4.09
CA ILE A 134 11.02 -12.83 -3.98
C ILE A 134 12.02 -13.18 -2.88
N LEU A 135 11.54 -13.66 -1.75
CA LEU A 135 12.40 -14.08 -0.63
C LEU A 135 13.19 -15.36 -0.93
N GLY A 136 12.73 -16.18 -1.87
CA GLY A 136 13.36 -17.47 -2.19
C GLY A 136 13.34 -18.44 -1.00
N SER A 137 12.35 -18.32 -0.12
CA SER A 137 12.27 -19.11 1.11
C SER A 137 11.94 -20.57 0.81
N SER A 138 12.71 -21.49 1.39
CA SER A 138 12.39 -22.92 1.38
C SER A 138 11.17 -23.27 2.22
N ASN A 139 10.90 -22.48 3.25
CA ASN A 139 9.71 -22.57 4.08
C ASN A 139 8.85 -21.33 3.83
N PRO A 140 7.76 -21.44 3.06
CA PRO A 140 6.91 -20.29 2.75
C PRO A 140 6.35 -19.64 4.01
N ILE A 141 6.45 -18.31 4.06
CA ILE A 141 5.89 -17.49 5.14
C ILE A 141 4.41 -17.20 4.78
N PRO A 142 3.44 -17.53 5.66
CA PRO A 142 2.05 -17.17 5.45
C PRO A 142 1.87 -15.65 5.43
N ILE A 143 1.38 -15.12 4.31
CA ILE A 143 0.99 -13.72 4.14
C ILE A 143 -0.44 -13.69 3.63
N ASP A 144 -1.30 -12.97 4.29
CA ASP A 144 -2.70 -12.82 3.89
C ASP A 144 -3.21 -11.40 4.22
N GLY A 145 -4.42 -11.06 3.78
CA GLY A 145 -5.03 -9.77 4.07
C GLY A 145 -6.16 -9.42 3.13
N ILE A 146 -6.64 -8.20 3.22
CA ILE A 146 -7.67 -7.67 2.33
C ILE A 146 -7.10 -6.47 1.57
N CYS A 147 -7.33 -6.45 0.27
CA CYS A 147 -6.91 -5.37 -0.60
C CYS A 147 -8.05 -4.39 -0.86
N VAL A 148 -7.91 -3.16 -0.40
CA VAL A 148 -8.93 -2.12 -0.48
C VAL A 148 -8.49 -0.97 -1.38
N ARG A 149 -9.28 -0.64 -2.40
CA ARG A 149 -9.09 0.59 -3.17
C ARG A 149 -9.65 1.77 -2.38
N VAL A 150 -8.87 2.83 -2.24
CA VAL A 150 -9.26 4.04 -1.51
C VAL A 150 -9.07 5.30 -2.36
N GLY A 151 -9.72 6.39 -1.97
CA GLY A 151 -9.68 7.68 -2.66
C GLY A 151 -8.34 8.44 -2.56
N ALA A 152 -7.21 7.73 -2.41
CA ALA A 152 -5.87 8.29 -2.51
C ALA A 152 -5.40 8.27 -3.98
N MET A 153 -4.65 9.30 -4.39
CA MET A 153 -4.23 9.43 -5.80
C MET A 153 -3.10 8.48 -6.19
N ARG A 154 -2.00 8.41 -5.41
CA ARG A 154 -0.78 7.71 -5.86
C ARG A 154 0.00 6.90 -4.84
N CYS A 155 -0.22 7.06 -3.55
CA CYS A 155 0.48 6.28 -2.53
C CYS A 155 -0.37 5.13 -2.02
N HIS A 156 0.19 3.93 -2.01
CA HIS A 156 -0.36 2.80 -1.28
C HIS A 156 0.06 2.88 0.18
N SER A 157 -0.85 2.49 1.07
CA SER A 157 -0.58 2.33 2.49
C SER A 157 -0.94 0.92 2.93
N GLN A 158 -0.32 0.44 4.01
CA GLN A 158 -0.57 -0.90 4.54
C GLN A 158 -0.59 -0.90 6.06
N ALA A 159 -1.65 -1.43 6.63
CA ALA A 159 -1.70 -1.78 8.05
C ALA A 159 -1.30 -3.25 8.21
N LEU A 160 -0.26 -3.48 9.00
CA LEU A 160 0.41 -4.77 9.10
C LEU A 160 0.27 -5.33 10.51
N THR A 161 -0.11 -6.59 10.60
CA THR A 161 0.02 -7.39 11.82
C THR A 161 1.06 -8.48 11.54
N ILE A 162 2.11 -8.53 12.35
CA ILE A 162 3.22 -9.44 12.15
C ILE A 162 3.36 -10.32 13.40
N LYS A 163 3.37 -11.62 13.22
CA LYS A 163 3.81 -12.54 14.27
C LYS A 163 5.28 -12.84 14.09
N LEU A 164 6.04 -12.56 15.13
CA LEU A 164 7.46 -12.91 15.21
C LEU A 164 7.63 -14.31 15.81
N ASN A 165 8.67 -15.03 15.41
CA ASN A 165 9.02 -16.35 15.96
C ASN A 165 9.58 -16.27 17.38
N LYS A 166 9.92 -15.08 17.87
CA LYS A 166 10.36 -14.82 19.24
C LYS A 166 9.94 -13.41 19.69
N ASP A 167 9.83 -13.21 20.99
CA ASP A 167 9.68 -11.87 21.56
C ASP A 167 11.02 -11.11 21.50
N MET A 168 10.98 -9.86 21.05
CA MET A 168 12.13 -8.98 20.94
C MET A 168 11.79 -7.59 21.46
N PRO A 169 12.75 -6.85 22.05
CA PRO A 169 12.57 -5.45 22.37
C PRO A 169 12.16 -4.61 21.16
N ILE A 170 11.30 -3.62 21.34
CA ILE A 170 10.88 -2.71 20.26
C ILE A 170 12.08 -1.99 19.65
N ALA A 171 13.03 -1.52 20.48
CA ALA A 171 14.20 -0.82 20.00
C ALA A 171 15.04 -1.67 19.03
N ASP A 172 15.16 -2.98 19.26
CA ASP A 172 15.88 -3.89 18.35
C ASP A 172 15.13 -4.07 17.03
N ILE A 173 13.79 -4.17 17.09
CA ILE A 173 12.94 -4.23 15.91
C ILE A 173 13.06 -2.95 15.08
N GLU A 174 12.94 -1.79 15.71
CA GLU A 174 13.10 -0.48 15.08
C GLU A 174 14.47 -0.32 14.43
N ASN A 175 15.52 -0.78 15.10
CA ASN A 175 16.88 -0.78 14.57
C ASN A 175 17.04 -1.67 13.33
N LEU A 176 16.44 -2.87 13.32
CA LEU A 176 16.42 -3.75 12.15
C LEU A 176 15.70 -3.10 10.96
N LEU A 177 14.59 -2.41 11.21
CA LEU A 177 13.84 -1.73 10.15
C LEU A 177 14.60 -0.52 9.59
N ALA A 178 15.13 0.33 10.48
CA ALA A 178 15.80 1.58 10.10
C ALA A 178 17.10 1.37 9.32
N ASN A 179 17.81 0.27 9.58
CA ASN A 179 19.13 0.00 8.97
C ASN A 179 19.08 -0.99 7.80
N ASP A 180 17.89 -1.37 7.36
CA ASP A 180 17.75 -2.38 6.31
C ASP A 180 18.09 -1.86 4.91
N ASN A 181 17.62 -0.68 4.58
CA ASN A 181 17.87 -0.03 3.29
C ASN A 181 17.73 1.49 3.39
N GLU A 182 18.29 2.20 2.43
CA GLU A 182 18.37 3.67 2.40
C GLU A 182 17.02 4.40 2.21
N TRP A 183 15.95 3.71 1.84
CA TRP A 183 14.63 4.32 1.56
C TRP A 183 13.68 4.23 2.74
N VAL A 184 13.92 3.32 3.68
CA VAL A 184 13.11 3.22 4.88
C VAL A 184 13.36 4.43 5.77
N GLU A 185 12.29 5.13 6.10
CA GLU A 185 12.27 6.18 7.11
C GLU A 185 11.45 5.70 8.31
N LEU A 186 12.14 5.34 9.39
CA LEU A 186 11.43 4.96 10.61
C LEU A 186 10.78 6.19 11.23
N VAL A 187 9.45 6.13 11.39
CA VAL A 187 8.64 7.20 11.97
C VAL A 187 8.37 6.89 13.44
N PRO A 188 8.78 7.77 14.38
CA PRO A 188 8.51 7.57 15.80
C PRO A 188 7.01 7.34 16.07
N ASN A 189 6.69 6.43 17.00
CA ASN A 189 5.31 6.10 17.31
C ASN A 189 4.65 7.15 18.21
N THR A 190 4.68 8.42 17.79
CA THR A 190 3.94 9.54 18.38
C THR A 190 2.77 9.96 17.48
N LYS A 191 1.77 10.63 18.04
CA LYS A 191 0.65 11.18 17.26
C LYS A 191 1.14 12.20 16.24
N ALA A 192 2.03 13.10 16.65
CA ALA A 192 2.53 14.19 15.81
C ALA A 192 3.34 13.65 14.62
N ASP A 193 4.33 12.81 14.87
CA ASP A 193 5.17 12.23 13.82
C ASP A 193 4.35 11.35 12.86
N THR A 194 3.45 10.52 13.41
CA THR A 194 2.57 9.65 12.60
C THR A 194 1.74 10.48 11.62
N LEU A 195 1.06 11.52 12.09
CA LEU A 195 0.21 12.36 11.24
C LEU A 195 1.00 13.21 10.25
N ALA A 196 2.22 13.61 10.61
CA ALA A 196 3.08 14.42 9.74
C ALA A 196 3.78 13.59 8.65
N LYS A 197 4.24 12.37 8.97
CA LYS A 197 5.20 11.64 8.12
C LYS A 197 4.71 10.28 7.62
N LEU A 198 3.68 9.69 8.21
CA LEU A 198 3.19 8.37 7.84
C LEU A 198 1.91 8.45 7.00
N THR A 199 1.94 9.27 5.95
CA THR A 199 0.77 9.58 5.12
C THR A 199 1.08 9.60 3.63
N PRO A 200 0.08 9.35 2.76
CA PRO A 200 0.21 9.53 1.31
C PRO A 200 0.73 10.91 0.91
N ALA A 201 0.31 11.97 1.60
CA ALA A 201 0.75 13.33 1.30
C ALA A 201 2.26 13.51 1.50
N TYR A 202 2.83 12.88 2.53
CA TYR A 202 4.26 12.94 2.82
C TYR A 202 5.11 12.11 1.85
N ALA A 203 4.66 10.92 1.51
CA ALA A 203 5.42 9.98 0.67
C ALA A 203 5.32 10.29 -0.83
N SER A 204 4.25 10.98 -1.28
CA SER A 204 4.02 11.26 -2.70
C SER A 204 5.18 11.98 -3.39
N GLY A 205 5.61 11.47 -4.54
CA GLY A 205 6.69 12.03 -5.36
C GLY A 205 8.08 11.77 -4.80
N THR A 206 8.23 10.94 -3.77
CA THR A 206 9.51 10.60 -3.15
C THR A 206 9.79 9.10 -3.18
N LEU A 207 11.05 8.72 -3.06
CA LEU A 207 11.48 7.32 -2.88
C LEU A 207 11.43 6.88 -1.40
N ARG A 208 10.97 7.71 -0.48
CA ARG A 208 10.83 7.36 0.93
C ARG A 208 9.78 6.27 1.12
N VAL A 209 10.10 5.34 1.98
CA VAL A 209 9.17 4.32 2.48
C VAL A 209 9.04 4.51 3.99
N PRO A 210 8.18 5.46 4.44
CA PRO A 210 7.96 5.65 5.86
C PRO A 210 7.33 4.41 6.48
N VAL A 211 7.92 3.95 7.58
CA VAL A 211 7.44 2.84 8.41
C VAL A 211 7.27 3.35 9.83
N GLY A 212 6.09 3.17 10.38
CA GLY A 212 5.78 3.62 11.73
C GLY A 212 4.69 2.80 12.38
N ARG A 213 4.11 3.28 13.49
CA ARG A 213 3.15 2.54 14.29
C ARG A 213 3.70 1.20 14.77
N VAL A 214 5.03 1.10 14.87
CA VAL A 214 5.74 -0.07 15.35
C VAL A 214 5.51 -0.18 16.85
N ARG A 215 4.78 -1.19 17.26
CA ARG A 215 4.48 -1.46 18.68
C ARG A 215 4.08 -2.90 18.90
N LYS A 216 4.29 -3.39 20.11
CA LYS A 216 3.71 -4.66 20.54
C LYS A 216 2.19 -4.57 20.64
N MET A 217 1.52 -5.61 20.21
CA MET A 217 0.07 -5.75 20.35
C MET A 217 -0.29 -6.36 21.70
N LYS A 218 -1.54 -6.14 22.13
CA LYS A 218 -2.04 -6.73 23.39
C LYS A 218 -2.22 -8.25 23.34
N MET A 219 -2.04 -8.85 22.16
CA MET A 219 -2.11 -10.30 21.94
C MET A 219 -0.86 -11.04 22.46
N GLY A 220 0.20 -10.33 22.80
CA GLY A 220 1.42 -10.91 23.33
C GLY A 220 2.69 -10.28 22.70
N GLY A 221 3.84 -10.55 23.34
CA GLY A 221 5.12 -9.92 22.95
C GLY A 221 5.64 -10.28 21.55
N GLN A 222 5.16 -11.39 20.98
CA GLN A 222 5.51 -11.81 19.61
C GLN A 222 4.65 -11.12 18.53
N TYR A 223 3.55 -10.43 18.90
CA TYR A 223 2.66 -9.78 17.96
C TYR A 223 3.01 -8.30 17.82
N LEU A 224 3.31 -7.90 16.61
CA LEU A 224 3.73 -6.56 16.26
C LEU A 224 2.71 -5.92 15.32
N SER A 225 2.37 -4.66 15.53
CA SER A 225 1.74 -3.84 14.51
C SER A 225 2.78 -2.95 13.84
N ALA A 226 2.59 -2.68 12.56
CA ALA A 226 3.31 -1.65 11.82
C ALA A 226 2.38 -1.01 10.78
N PHE A 227 2.76 0.14 10.29
CA PHE A 227 2.10 0.80 9.17
C PHE A 227 3.18 1.32 8.21
N THR A 228 2.96 1.17 6.92
CA THR A 228 3.85 1.72 5.89
C THR A 228 3.05 2.43 4.82
N CYS A 229 3.72 3.37 4.14
CA CYS A 229 3.18 4.09 3.01
C CYS A 229 4.29 4.26 1.97
N GLY A 230 3.94 4.27 0.68
CA GLY A 230 4.93 4.48 -0.37
C GLY A 230 4.29 4.83 -1.71
N ASP A 231 5.07 5.52 -2.54
CA ASP A 231 4.63 6.00 -3.83
C ASP A 231 4.53 4.86 -4.85
N GLN A 232 3.31 4.52 -5.23
CA GLN A 232 3.04 3.42 -6.16
C GLN A 232 3.58 3.69 -7.58
N LEU A 233 3.54 4.92 -8.07
CA LEU A 233 4.07 5.24 -9.40
C LEU A 233 5.59 5.11 -9.45
N LEU A 234 6.27 5.25 -8.32
CA LEU A 234 7.71 5.02 -8.20
C LEU A 234 7.99 3.55 -7.88
N TRP A 235 7.71 3.09 -6.66
CA TRP A 235 8.08 1.74 -6.21
C TRP A 235 7.24 0.60 -6.78
N GLY A 236 6.00 0.88 -7.14
CA GLY A 236 5.11 -0.10 -7.78
C GLY A 236 5.23 -0.15 -9.30
N ALA A 237 5.95 0.77 -9.93
CA ALA A 237 6.02 0.86 -11.38
C ALA A 237 7.43 1.22 -11.90
N ALA A 238 7.84 2.47 -11.80
CA ALA A 238 9.01 2.97 -12.52
C ALA A 238 10.36 2.52 -11.94
N GLU A 239 10.51 2.56 -10.61
CA GLU A 239 11.80 2.38 -9.95
C GLU A 239 12.35 0.95 -10.01
N PRO A 240 11.57 -0.12 -9.83
CA PRO A 240 12.06 -1.49 -10.03
C PRO A 240 12.62 -1.72 -11.44
N LEU A 241 11.94 -1.22 -12.46
CA LEU A 241 12.38 -1.37 -13.85
C LEU A 241 13.64 -0.54 -14.15
N ARG A 242 13.69 0.71 -13.65
CA ARG A 242 14.88 1.55 -13.75
C ARG A 242 16.10 0.92 -13.09
N ARG A 243 15.92 0.34 -11.91
CA ARG A 243 16.99 -0.39 -11.19
C ARG A 243 17.45 -1.61 -11.94
N MET A 244 16.51 -2.39 -12.46
CA MET A 244 16.83 -3.56 -13.28
C MET A 244 17.67 -3.18 -14.49
N LEU A 245 17.26 -2.14 -15.22
CA LEU A 245 18.03 -1.62 -16.36
C LEU A 245 19.47 -1.25 -15.96
N ARG A 246 19.66 -0.56 -14.83
CA ARG A 246 21.01 -0.20 -14.33
C ARG A 246 21.86 -1.44 -13.99
N ILE A 247 21.24 -2.45 -13.38
CA ILE A 247 21.93 -3.71 -13.07
C ILE A 247 22.38 -4.41 -14.36
N LEU A 248 21.53 -4.44 -15.39
CA LEU A 248 21.87 -5.01 -16.68
C LEU A 248 23.01 -4.25 -17.38
N GLN A 249 22.97 -2.91 -17.36
CA GLN A 249 24.04 -2.07 -17.93
C GLN A 249 25.40 -2.25 -17.24
N GLN A 250 25.43 -2.61 -15.97
CA GLN A 250 26.67 -2.88 -15.22
C GLN A 250 27.26 -4.26 -15.51
N ARG A 251 26.47 -5.16 -16.14
CA ARG A 251 26.85 -6.55 -16.46
C ARG A 251 27.12 -6.77 -17.96
N SER A 252 26.77 -5.81 -18.80
CA SER A 252 27.09 -5.78 -20.23
C SER A 252 28.45 -5.11 -20.47
#